data_91ca69c58c3f3d91ff302ab79ade6b8c
#
_entry.id   91ca69c58c3f3d91ff302ab79ade6b8c
#
_cell.length_a   1.000
_cell.length_b   1.000
_cell.length_c   1.000
_cell.angle_alpha   90.00
_cell.angle_beta   90.00
_cell.angle_gamma   90.00
#
_symmetry.space_group_name_H-M   'P 1'
#
loop_
_entity.id
_entity.type
_entity.pdbx_description
1 polymer ?
#
loop_
_entity_poly.entity_id
_entity_poly.type
_entity_poly.pdbx_seq_one_letter_code
_entity_poly.pdbx_strand_id
1 'polypeptide(L)'
;MSRRGTERIGLIAGDGTRETIAGILAILAREEFTLAFFESVETIADADELSGLTAIVLWLEDAVASIPGLVETLTKRSQRIPVVVACAGIQRWEVRAALAAGAAGVIVEEDLESGLGSCLRAVRAGQICVPRGHWRQVEPPALSAREKQVLGLVVGGYMNSQIAERLFLAESTVKSHLSSAFGKLGVRSRNEAAELILDPERGLGLGILGLEAEHVETGPAIA
;
A
#
# COMPACT_ATOMS: atom_id res chain seq x y z
N MET A 1 -34.38 -10.61 -20.81
CA MET A 1 -33.54 -11.32 -19.83
C MET A 1 -32.13 -11.37 -20.43
N SER A 2 -31.28 -10.45 -19.99
CA SER A 2 -29.89 -10.38 -20.48
C SER A 2 -29.13 -11.54 -19.85
N ARG A 3 -28.46 -12.39 -20.65
CA ARG A 3 -27.53 -13.42 -20.16
C ARG A 3 -26.45 -12.68 -19.38
N ARG A 4 -26.43 -12.84 -18.04
CA ARG A 4 -25.26 -12.48 -17.24
C ARG A 4 -24.10 -13.33 -17.77
N GLY A 5 -23.23 -12.73 -18.57
CA GLY A 5 -21.98 -13.41 -18.93
C GLY A 5 -21.28 -13.76 -17.65
N THR A 6 -20.79 -14.99 -17.55
CA THR A 6 -20.06 -15.48 -16.39
C THR A 6 -18.81 -14.61 -16.23
N GLU A 7 -18.72 -13.90 -15.11
CA GLU A 7 -17.66 -12.93 -14.85
C GLU A 7 -16.36 -13.66 -14.56
N ARG A 8 -15.30 -13.37 -15.29
CA ARG A 8 -14.03 -14.08 -15.20
C ARG A 8 -13.05 -13.29 -14.33
N ILE A 9 -12.59 -13.92 -13.24
CA ILE A 9 -11.63 -13.33 -12.28
C ILE A 9 -10.29 -14.02 -12.47
N GLY A 10 -9.21 -13.24 -12.57
CA GLY A 10 -7.84 -13.74 -12.48
C GLY A 10 -7.45 -13.92 -11.02
N LEU A 11 -6.90 -15.07 -10.64
CA LEU A 11 -6.27 -15.30 -9.34
C LEU A 11 -4.78 -15.54 -9.54
N ILE A 12 -3.96 -14.69 -8.91
CA ILE A 12 -2.51 -14.83 -8.85
C ILE A 12 -2.17 -15.12 -7.39
N ALA A 13 -1.57 -16.28 -7.11
CA ALA A 13 -1.34 -16.74 -5.73
C ALA A 13 -0.03 -17.56 -5.62
N GLY A 14 1.10 -16.98 -6.07
CA GLY A 14 2.38 -17.66 -6.16
C GLY A 14 2.88 -18.25 -4.85
N ASP A 15 2.73 -17.52 -3.75
CA ASP A 15 3.24 -17.90 -2.43
C ASP A 15 2.14 -18.42 -1.48
N GLY A 16 0.90 -18.49 -1.95
CA GLY A 16 -0.23 -18.91 -1.12
C GLY A 16 -0.20 -20.38 -0.75
N THR A 17 -0.57 -20.71 0.48
CA THR A 17 -0.76 -22.09 0.89
C THR A 17 -1.89 -22.73 0.09
N ARG A 18 -1.85 -24.05 -0.06
CA ARG A 18 -2.95 -24.80 -0.72
C ARG A 18 -4.30 -24.54 -0.06
N GLU A 19 -4.32 -24.36 1.26
CA GLU A 19 -5.53 -24.12 2.03
C GLU A 19 -6.13 -22.75 1.73
N THR A 20 -5.32 -21.71 1.73
CA THR A 20 -5.74 -20.33 1.41
C THR A 20 -6.23 -20.22 -0.03
N ILE A 21 -5.49 -20.80 -0.98
CA ILE A 21 -5.89 -20.80 -2.39
C ILE A 21 -7.23 -21.53 -2.54
N ALA A 22 -7.40 -22.70 -1.91
CA ALA A 22 -8.65 -23.45 -1.95
C ALA A 22 -9.83 -22.66 -1.33
N GLY A 23 -9.57 -21.92 -0.23
CA GLY A 23 -10.54 -21.02 0.38
C GLY A 23 -11.00 -19.91 -0.56
N ILE A 24 -10.06 -19.21 -1.19
CA ILE A 24 -10.36 -18.15 -2.19
C ILE A 24 -11.16 -18.73 -3.37
N LEU A 25 -10.74 -19.88 -3.89
CA LEU A 25 -11.43 -20.56 -4.99
C LEU A 25 -12.87 -20.94 -4.61
N ALA A 26 -13.08 -21.43 -3.40
CA ALA A 26 -14.42 -21.78 -2.89
C ALA A 26 -15.33 -20.54 -2.77
N ILE A 27 -14.79 -19.42 -2.28
CA ILE A 27 -15.52 -18.14 -2.18
C ILE A 27 -15.92 -17.66 -3.58
N LEU A 28 -14.99 -17.64 -4.52
CA LEU A 28 -15.23 -17.16 -5.88
C LEU A 28 -16.22 -18.06 -6.64
N ALA A 29 -16.15 -19.37 -6.43
CA ALA A 29 -17.11 -20.31 -7.01
C ALA A 29 -18.53 -20.11 -6.45
N ARG A 30 -18.66 -19.85 -5.15
CA ARG A 30 -19.97 -19.56 -4.51
C ARG A 30 -20.60 -18.28 -5.04
N GLU A 31 -19.79 -17.31 -5.42
CA GLU A 31 -20.23 -16.03 -6.02
C GLU A 31 -20.47 -16.13 -7.55
N GLU A 32 -20.44 -17.35 -8.11
CA GLU A 32 -20.66 -17.64 -9.54
C GLU A 32 -19.62 -16.99 -10.48
N PHE A 33 -18.40 -16.69 -10.00
CA PHE A 33 -17.30 -16.23 -10.83
C PHE A 33 -16.62 -17.42 -11.56
N THR A 34 -16.22 -17.19 -12.80
CA THR A 34 -15.31 -18.07 -13.53
C THR A 34 -13.87 -17.66 -13.24
N LEU A 35 -12.99 -18.63 -13.09
CA LEU A 35 -11.62 -18.40 -12.66
C LEU A 35 -10.61 -18.62 -13.77
N ALA A 36 -9.59 -17.77 -13.81
CA ALA A 36 -8.30 -17.99 -14.47
C ALA A 36 -7.22 -17.94 -13.39
N PHE A 37 -6.43 -18.99 -13.29
CA PHE A 37 -5.35 -19.10 -12.32
C PHE A 37 -4.00 -18.79 -13.01
N PHE A 38 -3.17 -18.00 -12.32
CA PHE A 38 -1.81 -17.66 -12.74
C PHE A 38 -0.85 -17.94 -11.58
N GLU A 39 0.28 -18.54 -11.85
CA GLU A 39 1.26 -18.87 -10.81
C GLU A 39 1.93 -17.60 -10.25
N SER A 40 2.27 -16.66 -11.12
CA SER A 40 2.90 -15.40 -10.70
C SER A 40 2.59 -14.26 -11.69
N VAL A 41 2.96 -13.04 -11.30
CA VAL A 41 2.83 -11.86 -12.18
C VAL A 41 3.73 -11.97 -13.40
N GLU A 42 4.90 -12.60 -13.23
CA GLU A 42 5.89 -12.78 -14.29
C GLU A 42 5.43 -13.77 -15.35
N THR A 43 4.65 -14.79 -14.96
CA THR A 43 4.12 -15.80 -15.91
C THR A 43 3.04 -15.25 -16.83
N ILE A 44 2.50 -14.07 -16.54
CA ILE A 44 1.57 -13.39 -17.45
C ILE A 44 2.37 -12.78 -18.60
N ALA A 45 2.57 -13.57 -19.66
CA ALA A 45 3.43 -13.19 -20.78
C ALA A 45 2.81 -12.10 -21.65
N ASP A 46 1.50 -12.18 -21.91
CA ASP A 46 0.80 -11.33 -22.86
C ASP A 46 -0.50 -10.73 -22.31
N ALA A 47 -0.84 -9.55 -22.81
CA ALA A 47 -2.13 -8.90 -22.50
C ALA A 47 -3.34 -9.76 -22.94
N ASP A 48 -3.14 -10.67 -23.90
CA ASP A 48 -4.19 -11.59 -24.38
C ASP A 48 -4.61 -12.60 -23.30
N GLU A 49 -3.71 -13.02 -22.42
CA GLU A 49 -4.03 -13.90 -21.29
C GLU A 49 -4.97 -13.24 -20.27
N LEU A 50 -4.87 -11.93 -20.14
CA LEU A 50 -5.74 -11.10 -19.32
C LEU A 50 -7.08 -10.77 -20.02
N SER A 51 -7.21 -11.10 -21.30
CA SER A 51 -8.40 -10.79 -22.07
C SER A 51 -9.64 -11.49 -21.48
N GLY A 52 -10.70 -10.69 -21.32
CA GLY A 52 -11.95 -11.16 -20.75
C GLY A 52 -11.98 -11.26 -19.22
N LEU A 53 -10.88 -10.95 -18.51
CA LEU A 53 -10.92 -10.78 -17.06
C LEU A 53 -11.66 -9.50 -16.69
N THR A 54 -12.46 -9.58 -15.64
CA THR A 54 -13.22 -8.44 -15.12
C THR A 54 -12.61 -7.86 -13.84
N ALA A 55 -11.76 -8.62 -13.15
CA ALA A 55 -10.91 -8.19 -12.05
C ALA A 55 -9.77 -9.20 -11.86
N ILE A 56 -8.72 -8.80 -11.14
CA ILE A 56 -7.61 -9.65 -10.73
C ILE A 56 -7.53 -9.63 -9.20
N VAL A 57 -7.42 -10.80 -8.58
CA VAL A 57 -7.08 -10.96 -7.17
C VAL A 57 -5.62 -11.39 -7.10
N LEU A 58 -4.79 -10.56 -6.47
CA LEU A 58 -3.39 -10.85 -6.17
C LEU A 58 -3.30 -11.27 -4.70
N TRP A 59 -3.06 -12.55 -4.44
CA TRP A 59 -2.80 -13.05 -3.10
C TRP A 59 -1.33 -12.95 -2.76
N LEU A 60 -1.03 -12.44 -1.55
CA LEU A 60 0.31 -12.34 -1.00
C LEU A 60 0.28 -12.84 0.44
N GLU A 61 1.05 -13.88 0.75
CA GLU A 61 1.15 -14.45 2.10
C GLU A 61 1.84 -13.46 3.05
N ASP A 62 2.99 -12.94 2.62
CA ASP A 62 3.72 -11.88 3.31
C ASP A 62 3.65 -10.59 2.50
N ALA A 63 2.98 -9.59 3.04
CA ALA A 63 2.83 -8.26 2.40
C ALA A 63 4.15 -7.48 2.28
N VAL A 64 5.29 -8.11 2.52
CA VAL A 64 6.49 -7.44 3.00
C VAL A 64 7.26 -6.70 1.94
N ALA A 65 7.40 -6.76 0.78
CA ALA A 65 8.38 -5.94 0.03
C ALA A 65 7.97 -5.54 -1.40
N SER A 66 7.03 -6.24 -1.99
CA SER A 66 6.81 -6.12 -3.42
C SER A 66 5.40 -5.70 -3.85
N ILE A 67 4.49 -5.40 -2.91
CA ILE A 67 3.12 -5.00 -3.26
C ILE A 67 3.10 -3.88 -4.31
N PRO A 68 3.78 -2.73 -4.11
CA PRO A 68 3.73 -1.65 -5.09
C PRO A 68 4.26 -2.06 -6.46
N GLY A 69 5.39 -2.75 -6.51
CA GLY A 69 6.01 -3.20 -7.75
C GLY A 69 5.16 -4.20 -8.52
N LEU A 70 4.56 -5.19 -7.82
CA LEU A 70 3.66 -6.18 -8.41
C LEU A 70 2.37 -5.54 -8.93
N VAL A 71 1.75 -4.67 -8.12
CA VAL A 71 0.54 -3.95 -8.49
C VAL A 71 0.80 -3.03 -9.68
N GLU A 72 1.90 -2.27 -9.67
CA GLU A 72 2.28 -1.39 -10.77
C GLU A 72 2.53 -2.19 -12.07
N THR A 73 3.18 -3.34 -11.95
CA THR A 73 3.41 -4.23 -13.10
C THR A 73 2.08 -4.74 -13.66
N LEU A 74 1.17 -5.21 -12.80
CA LEU A 74 -0.15 -5.66 -13.19
C LEU A 74 -0.99 -4.54 -13.82
N THR A 75 -1.03 -3.38 -13.18
CA THR A 75 -1.84 -2.24 -13.69
C THR A 75 -1.32 -1.73 -15.03
N LYS A 76 0.01 -1.72 -15.25
CA LYS A 76 0.60 -1.37 -16.54
C LYS A 76 0.25 -2.40 -17.64
N ARG A 77 0.25 -3.70 -17.31
CA ARG A 77 -0.08 -4.77 -18.25
C ARG A 77 -1.58 -4.88 -18.53
N SER A 78 -2.41 -4.76 -17.48
CA SER A 78 -3.85 -4.97 -17.57
C SER A 78 -4.64 -3.75 -18.04
N GLN A 79 -4.04 -2.59 -18.11
CA GLN A 79 -4.50 -1.25 -18.54
C GLN A 79 -5.88 -0.78 -18.05
N ARG A 80 -6.82 -1.66 -17.67
CA ARG A 80 -8.19 -1.31 -17.21
C ARG A 80 -8.81 -2.33 -16.26
N ILE A 81 -8.13 -3.44 -15.99
CA ILE A 81 -8.68 -4.50 -15.12
C ILE A 81 -8.34 -4.13 -13.68
N PRO A 82 -9.33 -3.94 -12.79
CA PRO A 82 -9.07 -3.60 -11.41
C PRO A 82 -8.32 -4.73 -10.70
N VAL A 83 -7.27 -4.37 -9.96
CA VAL A 83 -6.47 -5.28 -9.15
C VAL A 83 -6.89 -5.15 -7.69
N VAL A 84 -7.22 -6.26 -7.05
CA VAL A 84 -7.49 -6.38 -5.62
C VAL A 84 -6.34 -7.13 -4.98
N VAL A 85 -5.68 -6.51 -4.02
CA VAL A 85 -4.66 -7.17 -3.20
C VAL A 85 -5.33 -7.87 -2.04
N ALA A 86 -5.11 -9.18 -1.93
CA ALA A 86 -5.57 -10.01 -0.82
C ALA A 86 -4.34 -10.52 -0.06
N CYS A 87 -4.32 -10.46 1.28
CA CYS A 87 -3.16 -10.82 2.07
C CYS A 87 -3.54 -11.32 3.46
N ALA A 88 -2.66 -12.12 4.08
CA ALA A 88 -2.84 -12.62 5.44
C ALA A 88 -2.87 -11.50 6.47
N GLY A 89 -2.06 -10.47 6.29
CA GLY A 89 -2.05 -9.26 7.11
C GLY A 89 -1.45 -8.09 6.34
N ILE A 90 -1.80 -6.87 6.73
CA ILE A 90 -1.32 -5.67 6.04
C ILE A 90 -1.05 -4.54 7.02
N GLN A 91 0.06 -3.86 6.84
CA GLN A 91 0.42 -2.67 7.61
C GLN A 91 -0.24 -1.42 7.02
N ARG A 92 -0.34 -0.37 7.85
CA ARG A 92 -0.98 0.90 7.44
C ARG A 92 -0.39 1.51 6.17
N TRP A 93 0.92 1.50 6.06
CA TRP A 93 1.63 2.09 4.93
C TRP A 93 1.48 1.24 3.66
N GLU A 94 1.35 -0.08 3.79
CA GLU A 94 1.19 -1.01 2.67
C GLU A 94 -0.15 -0.81 1.95
N VAL A 95 -1.23 -0.55 2.71
CA VAL A 95 -2.54 -0.21 2.11
C VAL A 95 -2.41 1.02 1.21
N ARG A 96 -1.71 2.06 1.69
CA ARG A 96 -1.50 3.28 0.88
C ARG A 96 -0.60 3.01 -0.31
N ALA A 97 0.48 2.27 -0.10
CA ALA A 97 1.40 1.93 -1.17
C ALA A 97 0.72 1.10 -2.28
N ALA A 98 -0.12 0.12 -1.90
CA ALA A 98 -0.92 -0.64 -2.85
C ALA A 98 -1.86 0.25 -3.67
N LEU A 99 -2.59 1.14 -3.01
CA LEU A 99 -3.52 2.06 -3.69
C LEU A 99 -2.79 3.09 -4.56
N ALA A 100 -1.67 3.62 -4.08
CA ALA A 100 -0.83 4.54 -4.86
C ALA A 100 -0.23 3.87 -6.10
N ALA A 101 0.08 2.58 -6.03
CA ALA A 101 0.53 1.77 -7.18
C ALA A 101 -0.62 1.40 -8.15
N GLY A 102 -1.86 1.75 -7.81
CA GLY A 102 -3.02 1.54 -8.67
C GLY A 102 -3.91 0.36 -8.31
N ALA A 103 -3.74 -0.25 -7.12
CA ALA A 103 -4.72 -1.24 -6.65
C ALA A 103 -6.10 -0.60 -6.51
N ALA A 104 -7.12 -1.29 -6.98
CA ALA A 104 -8.51 -0.88 -6.84
C ALA A 104 -9.11 -1.30 -5.49
N GLY A 105 -8.48 -2.26 -4.81
CA GLY A 105 -8.92 -2.70 -3.50
C GLY A 105 -7.85 -3.47 -2.73
N VAL A 106 -8.06 -3.52 -1.42
CA VAL A 106 -7.26 -4.31 -0.49
C VAL A 106 -8.23 -5.08 0.40
N ILE A 107 -7.94 -6.35 0.66
CA ILE A 107 -8.72 -7.20 1.56
C ILE A 107 -7.78 -8.07 2.38
N VAL A 108 -8.06 -8.24 3.67
CA VAL A 108 -7.31 -9.12 4.56
C VAL A 108 -7.98 -10.49 4.67
N GLU A 109 -7.20 -11.51 5.00
CA GLU A 109 -7.65 -12.90 5.06
C GLU A 109 -8.91 -13.09 5.92
N GLU A 110 -8.95 -12.46 7.09
CA GLU A 110 -10.11 -12.50 8.02
C GLU A 110 -11.42 -11.99 7.37
N ASP A 111 -11.33 -11.10 6.40
CA ASP A 111 -12.47 -10.52 5.71
C ASP A 111 -12.79 -11.21 4.36
N LEU A 112 -11.97 -12.16 3.90
CA LEU A 112 -12.15 -12.81 2.59
C LEU A 112 -13.52 -13.41 2.43
N GLU A 113 -13.94 -14.22 3.40
CA GLU A 113 -15.20 -14.98 3.28
C GLU A 113 -16.44 -14.06 3.21
N SER A 114 -16.43 -12.99 3.98
CA SER A 114 -17.56 -12.04 4.05
C SER A 114 -17.48 -10.91 3.02
N GLY A 115 -16.26 -10.56 2.56
CA GLY A 115 -16.00 -9.31 1.85
C GLY A 115 -15.53 -9.45 0.40
N LEU A 116 -14.87 -10.55 0.00
CA LEU A 116 -14.23 -10.65 -1.31
C LEU A 116 -15.21 -10.44 -2.47
N GLY A 117 -16.36 -11.10 -2.44
CA GLY A 117 -17.37 -10.94 -3.50
C GLY A 117 -17.91 -9.52 -3.59
N SER A 118 -18.12 -8.85 -2.45
CA SER A 118 -18.57 -7.46 -2.40
C SER A 118 -17.47 -6.49 -2.86
N CYS A 119 -16.22 -6.74 -2.48
CA CYS A 119 -15.06 -6.00 -2.94
C CYS A 119 -14.92 -6.07 -4.46
N LEU A 120 -14.98 -7.26 -5.04
CA LEU A 120 -14.91 -7.45 -6.50
C LEU A 120 -16.03 -6.72 -7.25
N ARG A 121 -17.25 -6.76 -6.74
CA ARG A 121 -18.37 -5.99 -7.33
C ARG A 121 -18.13 -4.48 -7.26
N ALA A 122 -17.62 -3.99 -6.13
CA ALA A 122 -17.34 -2.56 -5.93
C ALA A 122 -16.23 -2.05 -6.87
N VAL A 123 -15.09 -2.75 -6.94
CA VAL A 123 -13.97 -2.32 -7.79
C VAL A 123 -14.30 -2.38 -9.27
N ARG A 124 -15.13 -3.32 -9.70
CA ARG A 124 -15.64 -3.38 -11.08
C ARG A 124 -16.62 -2.25 -11.41
N ALA A 125 -17.32 -1.75 -10.42
CA ALA A 125 -18.14 -0.55 -10.55
C ALA A 125 -17.31 0.75 -10.51
N GLY A 126 -15.98 0.67 -10.48
CA GLY A 126 -15.07 1.82 -10.41
C GLY A 126 -14.91 2.41 -9.01
N GLN A 127 -15.28 1.66 -7.96
CA GLN A 127 -15.11 2.09 -6.58
C GLN A 127 -13.79 1.53 -6.02
N ILE A 128 -13.27 2.19 -4.99
CA ILE A 128 -12.13 1.69 -4.20
C ILE A 128 -12.66 0.91 -3.01
N CYS A 129 -12.12 -0.29 -2.79
CA CYS A 129 -12.49 -1.15 -1.67
C CYS A 129 -11.34 -1.27 -0.66
N VAL A 130 -11.59 -0.86 0.58
CA VAL A 130 -10.61 -0.94 1.67
C VAL A 130 -11.32 -1.43 2.94
N PRO A 131 -10.70 -2.34 3.73
CA PRO A 131 -11.27 -2.79 4.98
C PRO A 131 -11.52 -1.63 5.95
N ARG A 132 -12.63 -1.66 6.70
CA ARG A 132 -13.03 -0.58 7.61
C ARG A 132 -11.94 -0.20 8.62
N GLY A 133 -11.21 -1.18 9.13
CA GLY A 133 -10.11 -0.95 10.06
C GLY A 133 -8.95 -0.14 9.47
N HIS A 134 -8.85 -0.13 8.15
CA HIS A 134 -7.75 0.48 7.39
C HIS A 134 -8.16 1.77 6.65
N TRP A 135 -9.43 2.16 6.68
CA TRP A 135 -9.94 3.33 5.97
C TRP A 135 -9.22 4.64 6.35
N ARG A 136 -9.00 4.87 7.66
CA ARG A 136 -8.28 6.07 8.13
C ARG A 136 -6.81 6.13 7.70
N GLN A 137 -6.32 5.09 7.06
CA GLN A 137 -4.92 4.91 6.69
C GLN A 137 -4.66 5.28 5.23
N VAL A 138 -5.72 5.44 4.45
CA VAL A 138 -5.63 5.80 3.02
C VAL A 138 -5.22 7.27 2.85
N GLU A 139 -5.64 8.13 3.77
CA GLU A 139 -5.22 9.53 3.74
C GLU A 139 -3.77 9.68 4.23
N PRO A 140 -2.92 10.43 3.50
CA PRO A 140 -1.61 10.80 4.00
C PRO A 140 -1.74 11.47 5.37
N PRO A 141 -0.87 11.18 6.34
CA PRO A 141 -0.95 11.82 7.65
C PRO A 141 -0.84 13.35 7.48
N ALA A 142 -1.82 14.07 8.02
CA ALA A 142 -1.87 15.53 7.95
C ALA A 142 -0.80 16.16 8.86
N LEU A 143 0.45 16.16 8.39
CA LEU A 143 1.57 16.80 9.06
C LEU A 143 1.46 18.32 8.91
N SER A 144 1.63 19.05 10.01
CA SER A 144 1.74 20.52 9.98
C SER A 144 3.04 20.96 9.29
N ALA A 145 3.12 22.20 8.84
CA ALA A 145 4.34 22.74 8.24
C ALA A 145 5.57 22.60 9.15
N ARG A 146 5.38 22.77 10.46
CA ARG A 146 6.46 22.61 11.45
C ARG A 146 6.87 21.16 11.65
N GLU A 147 5.93 20.23 11.68
CA GLU A 147 6.24 18.81 11.75
C GLU A 147 7.02 18.35 10.52
N LYS A 148 6.65 18.83 9.32
CA LYS A 148 7.37 18.56 8.07
C LYS A 148 8.80 19.09 8.11
N GLN A 149 9.01 20.35 8.57
CA GLN A 149 10.34 20.94 8.70
C GLN A 149 11.22 20.16 9.68
N VAL A 150 10.68 19.80 10.85
CA VAL A 150 11.40 19.02 11.85
C VAL A 150 11.74 17.63 11.32
N LEU A 151 10.80 16.93 10.69
CA LEU A 151 11.03 15.62 10.10
C LEU A 151 12.05 15.67 8.96
N GLY A 152 12.05 16.70 8.11
CA GLY A 152 13.05 16.88 7.06
C GLY A 152 14.46 16.92 7.63
N LEU A 153 14.67 17.65 8.74
CA LEU A 153 15.96 17.68 9.43
C LEU A 153 16.28 16.36 10.14
N VAL A 154 15.28 15.63 10.63
CA VAL A 154 15.46 14.28 11.17
C VAL A 154 16.00 13.32 10.10
N VAL A 155 15.42 13.35 8.92
CA VAL A 155 15.87 12.55 7.76
C VAL A 155 17.28 12.96 7.33
N GLY A 156 17.61 14.26 7.42
CA GLY A 156 18.97 14.77 7.19
C GLY A 156 19.98 14.43 8.29
N GLY A 157 19.60 13.67 9.34
CA GLY A 157 20.51 13.20 10.39
C GLY A 157 20.75 14.21 11.54
N TYR A 158 20.08 15.37 11.57
CA TYR A 158 20.31 16.41 12.59
C TYR A 158 19.78 16.01 13.97
N MET A 159 20.55 16.22 15.04
CA MET A 159 20.10 16.03 16.43
C MET A 159 19.08 17.11 16.84
N ASN A 160 18.30 16.83 17.89
CA ASN A 160 17.24 17.76 18.35
C ASN A 160 17.78 19.15 18.70
N SER A 161 18.98 19.24 19.30
CA SER A 161 19.65 20.51 19.57
C SER A 161 20.00 21.30 18.30
N GLN A 162 20.50 20.63 17.28
CA GLN A 162 20.81 21.23 15.97
C GLN A 162 19.54 21.66 15.22
N ILE A 163 18.47 20.86 15.33
CA ILE A 163 17.15 21.20 14.78
C ILE A 163 16.60 22.46 15.47
N ALA A 164 16.71 22.51 16.81
CA ALA A 164 16.27 23.63 17.61
C ALA A 164 16.99 24.93 17.19
N GLU A 165 18.31 24.86 17.04
CA GLU A 165 19.11 25.99 16.59
C GLU A 165 18.71 26.46 15.17
N ARG A 166 18.61 25.53 14.21
CA ARG A 166 18.26 25.85 12.81
C ARG A 166 16.85 26.43 12.65
N LEU A 167 15.91 25.98 13.47
CA LEU A 167 14.52 26.41 13.39
C LEU A 167 14.18 27.53 14.37
N PHE A 168 15.16 28.02 15.14
CA PHE A 168 14.97 29.03 16.19
C PHE A 168 13.91 28.61 17.21
N LEU A 169 13.98 27.38 17.72
CA LEU A 169 13.07 26.78 18.67
C LEU A 169 13.81 26.33 19.93
N ALA A 170 13.06 26.10 21.01
CA ALA A 170 13.58 25.35 22.15
C ALA A 170 13.63 23.84 21.82
N GLU A 171 14.63 23.12 22.35
CA GLU A 171 14.74 21.66 22.13
C GLU A 171 13.50 20.89 22.62
N SER A 172 12.85 21.36 23.70
CA SER A 172 11.58 20.81 24.19
C SER A 172 10.45 20.94 23.15
N THR A 173 10.43 22.05 22.42
CA THR A 173 9.47 22.29 21.33
C THR A 173 9.71 21.34 20.16
N VAL A 174 10.97 21.09 19.81
CA VAL A 174 11.34 20.09 18.79
C VAL A 174 10.85 18.69 19.20
N LYS A 175 11.08 18.30 20.47
CA LYS A 175 10.59 17.03 21.02
C LYS A 175 9.07 16.90 20.94
N SER A 176 8.34 17.98 21.22
CA SER A 176 6.88 18.01 21.12
C SER A 176 6.41 17.83 19.66
N HIS A 177 7.03 18.53 18.70
CA HIS A 177 6.71 18.35 17.28
C HIS A 177 7.01 16.92 16.80
N LEU A 178 8.13 16.33 17.24
CA LEU A 178 8.48 14.94 16.90
C LEU A 178 7.48 13.95 17.48
N SER A 179 7.09 14.11 18.77
CA SER A 179 6.10 13.24 19.38
C SER A 179 4.76 13.28 18.64
N SER A 180 4.30 14.48 18.27
CA SER A 180 3.08 14.67 17.48
C SER A 180 3.21 14.04 16.08
N ALA A 181 4.33 14.29 15.40
CA ALA A 181 4.59 13.74 14.07
C ALA A 181 4.66 12.22 14.09
N PHE A 182 5.36 11.61 15.07
CA PHE A 182 5.45 10.16 15.22
C PHE A 182 4.08 9.52 15.47
N GLY A 183 3.24 10.15 16.31
CA GLY A 183 1.87 9.71 16.51
C GLY A 183 1.04 9.73 15.23
N LYS A 184 1.19 10.77 14.38
CA LYS A 184 0.51 10.88 13.09
C LYS A 184 1.03 9.88 12.06
N LEU A 185 2.34 9.61 12.06
CA LEU A 185 2.98 8.63 11.20
C LEU A 185 2.72 7.18 11.65
N GLY A 186 2.32 6.98 12.90
CA GLY A 186 2.14 5.66 13.50
C GLY A 186 3.46 4.95 13.83
N VAL A 187 4.56 5.70 13.98
CA VAL A 187 5.90 5.18 14.32
C VAL A 187 6.22 5.47 15.78
N ARG A 188 7.15 4.70 16.34
CA ARG A 188 7.55 4.78 17.77
C ARG A 188 8.93 5.36 17.99
N SER A 189 9.74 5.43 16.94
CA SER A 189 11.12 5.88 17.03
C SER A 189 11.52 6.80 15.88
N ARG A 190 12.60 7.54 16.11
CA ARG A 190 13.24 8.40 15.11
C ARG A 190 13.69 7.60 13.87
N ASN A 191 14.27 6.43 14.11
CA ASN A 191 14.77 5.58 13.04
C ASN A 191 13.63 5.04 12.18
N GLU A 192 12.56 4.55 12.81
CA GLU A 192 11.35 4.15 12.10
C GLU A 192 10.75 5.28 11.26
N ALA A 193 10.76 6.52 11.78
CA ALA A 193 10.29 7.68 11.04
C ALA A 193 11.16 7.99 9.82
N ALA A 194 12.49 7.90 9.96
CA ALA A 194 13.42 8.12 8.88
C ALA A 194 13.31 7.01 7.82
N GLU A 195 13.26 5.76 8.22
CA GLU A 195 13.03 4.61 7.33
C GLU A 195 11.71 4.76 6.57
N LEU A 196 10.61 5.07 7.27
CA LEU A 196 9.30 5.25 6.65
C LEU A 196 9.28 6.39 5.61
N ILE A 197 10.11 7.42 5.77
CA ILE A 197 10.15 8.55 4.83
C ILE A 197 11.14 8.28 3.70
N LEU A 198 12.28 7.65 3.98
CA LEU A 198 13.36 7.45 3.01
C LEU A 198 13.17 6.23 2.12
N ASP A 199 12.40 5.23 2.56
CA ASP A 199 12.19 4.01 1.77
C ASP A 199 11.37 4.35 0.51
N PRO A 200 11.94 4.25 -0.71
CA PRO A 200 11.25 4.62 -1.94
C PRO A 200 10.15 3.62 -2.32
N GLU A 201 10.20 2.37 -1.81
CA GLU A 201 9.26 1.31 -2.16
C GLU A 201 8.14 1.16 -1.13
N ARG A 202 8.46 1.38 0.14
CA ARG A 202 7.56 1.15 1.29
C ARG A 202 7.16 2.42 1.99
N GLY A 203 7.90 3.49 1.77
CA GLY A 203 7.80 4.73 2.51
C GLY A 203 6.78 5.72 2.00
N LEU A 204 6.64 6.79 2.75
CA LEU A 204 5.82 7.93 2.38
C LEU A 204 6.48 8.80 1.29
N GLY A 205 7.78 8.57 1.04
CA GLY A 205 8.60 9.39 0.17
C GLY A 205 8.85 10.81 0.73
N LEU A 206 9.84 11.47 0.22
CA LEU A 206 10.18 12.87 0.60
C LEU A 206 9.03 13.85 0.27
N GLY A 207 8.15 13.49 -0.64
CA GLY A 207 6.98 14.30 -1.02
C GLY A 207 6.04 14.61 0.14
N ILE A 208 5.95 13.75 1.18
CA ILE A 208 5.13 14.04 2.38
C ILE A 208 5.65 15.25 3.15
N LEU A 209 6.96 15.54 3.03
CA LEU A 209 7.60 16.68 3.65
C LEU A 209 7.47 17.94 2.79
N GLY A 210 6.98 17.82 1.54
CA GLY A 210 6.98 18.89 0.56
C GLY A 210 8.39 19.20 0.04
N LEU A 211 9.31 18.22 0.13
CA LEU A 211 10.67 18.30 -0.37
C LEU A 211 10.76 17.43 -1.62
N GLU A 212 11.27 17.97 -2.71
CA GLU A 212 11.72 17.17 -3.84
C GLU A 212 13.09 16.56 -3.52
N ALA A 213 13.45 15.43 -4.13
CA ALA A 213 14.66 14.67 -3.79
C ALA A 213 15.97 15.47 -3.87
N GLU A 214 15.97 16.59 -4.56
CA GLU A 214 17.14 17.46 -4.74
C GLU A 214 17.47 18.40 -3.55
N HIS A 215 16.61 18.46 -2.52
CA HIS A 215 16.72 19.43 -1.42
C HIS A 215 17.05 18.82 -0.06
N VAL A 216 17.50 17.59 0.00
CA VAL A 216 17.95 16.99 1.28
C VAL A 216 19.40 17.39 1.52
N GLU A 217 19.60 18.49 2.23
CA GLU A 217 20.92 18.81 2.78
C GLU A 217 21.33 17.72 3.79
N THR A 218 22.30 16.93 3.44
CA THR A 218 22.90 15.95 4.35
C THR A 218 23.64 16.65 5.48
N GLY A 219 23.30 16.31 6.71
CA GLY A 219 24.02 16.76 7.90
C GLY A 219 25.47 16.23 7.94
N PRO A 220 26.32 16.80 8.79
CA PRO A 220 27.70 16.34 8.90
C PRO A 220 27.74 14.88 9.29
N ALA A 221 28.55 14.09 8.57
CA ALA A 221 28.79 12.70 8.88
C ALA A 221 29.25 12.58 10.34
N ILE A 222 28.59 11.72 11.11
CA ILE A 222 28.99 11.40 12.48
C ILE A 222 30.25 10.55 12.36
N ALA A 223 31.37 11.11 12.82
CA ALA A 223 32.64 10.39 12.97
C ALA A 223 32.59 9.52 14.23
#